data_44adcb0f31d0e0c61e535c87f01acbc5
#
_entry.id   44adcb0f31d0e0c61e535c87f01acbc5
#
_cell.length_a   1.000
_cell.length_b   1.000
_cell.length_c   1.000
_cell.angle_alpha   90.00
_cell.angle_beta   90.00
_cell.angle_gamma   90.00
#
_symmetry.space_group_name_H-M   'P 1'
#
loop_
_entity.id
_entity.type
_entity.pdbx_description
1 polymer ?
#
loop_
_entity_poly.entity_id
_entity_poly.type
_entity_poly.pdbx_seq_one_letter_code
_entity_poly.pdbx_strand_id
1 'polypeptide(L)'
;MSEKRIALIELIEKIERLGQFQDRIDFPSSINQIWTAFLADIQNLIEVEVCALFLVNETSNEFVLKYALPENKAKHCRQEIDLQIECGIFSWIINRRQPALIPALDFAKEKSIVMLPLSTVKRTLGAVMILTPVQDSFITHENMKLLTILTKEFSLVMENTRLVERLRKKQLSLEKANREIKLLSRTDPLTGCYNRGYLNELLPREITRALRYKRPLALAMCDIDKFKKINDTYGHQCGDEVLKKMVQSISEVIRADTDWLARYGGEEFLIVLPETQLGNAAGLAERLRKNIAKNSIETQENKISITASFGVTGFNSANPPKNITPEALVHMADEYLYAAKNQGRNKVISGSFEG
;
A
#
# COMPACT_ATOMS: atom_id res chain seq x y z
N MET A 1 -12.74 -56.30 -22.07
CA MET A 1 -13.55 -55.09 -21.79
C MET A 1 -14.04 -54.58 -23.12
N SER A 2 -15.31 -54.13 -23.24
CA SER A 2 -15.81 -53.66 -24.55
C SER A 2 -15.12 -52.32 -24.90
N GLU A 3 -14.82 -52.12 -26.20
CA GLU A 3 -14.22 -50.87 -26.74
C GLU A 3 -14.90 -49.62 -26.23
N LYS A 4 -16.23 -49.65 -26.04
CA LYS A 4 -17.02 -48.55 -25.46
C LYS A 4 -16.61 -48.18 -24.03
N ARG A 5 -16.14 -49.16 -23.23
CA ARG A 5 -15.75 -48.92 -21.84
C ARG A 5 -14.36 -48.27 -21.76
N ILE A 6 -13.49 -48.62 -22.68
CA ILE A 6 -12.15 -48.02 -22.82
C ILE A 6 -12.30 -46.57 -23.27
N ALA A 7 -13.08 -46.31 -24.32
CA ALA A 7 -13.34 -44.96 -24.81
C ALA A 7 -14.00 -44.02 -23.73
N LEU A 8 -14.87 -44.59 -22.89
CA LEU A 8 -15.48 -43.80 -21.78
C LEU A 8 -14.45 -43.43 -20.70
N ILE A 9 -13.54 -44.35 -20.36
CA ILE A 9 -12.48 -44.09 -19.37
C ILE A 9 -11.54 -42.98 -19.91
N GLU A 10 -11.09 -43.11 -21.15
CA GLU A 10 -10.25 -42.09 -21.79
C GLU A 10 -10.91 -40.74 -21.86
N LEU A 11 -12.22 -40.65 -22.08
CA LEU A 11 -12.98 -39.40 -22.07
C LEU A 11 -13.04 -38.79 -20.67
N ILE A 12 -13.28 -39.62 -19.64
CA ILE A 12 -13.28 -39.16 -18.23
C ILE A 12 -11.92 -38.61 -17.85
N GLU A 13 -10.83 -39.30 -18.14
CA GLU A 13 -9.47 -38.82 -17.86
C GLU A 13 -9.14 -37.51 -18.58
N LYS A 14 -9.60 -37.32 -19.82
CA LYS A 14 -9.48 -36.03 -20.53
C LYS A 14 -10.25 -34.93 -19.84
N ILE A 15 -11.48 -35.17 -19.40
CA ILE A 15 -12.31 -34.18 -18.69
C ILE A 15 -11.67 -33.79 -17.36
N GLU A 16 -11.19 -34.78 -16.57
CA GLU A 16 -10.52 -34.51 -15.29
C GLU A 16 -9.25 -33.67 -15.49
N ARG A 17 -8.42 -34.03 -16.47
CA ARG A 17 -7.21 -33.27 -16.80
C ARG A 17 -7.51 -31.83 -17.20
N LEU A 18 -8.56 -31.59 -17.98
CA LEU A 18 -8.96 -30.24 -18.38
C LEU A 18 -9.56 -29.45 -17.22
N GLY A 19 -10.33 -30.09 -16.33
CA GLY A 19 -10.89 -29.48 -15.12
C GLY A 19 -9.83 -29.06 -14.11
N GLN A 20 -8.65 -29.71 -14.11
CA GLN A 20 -7.50 -29.35 -13.27
C GLN A 20 -6.59 -28.30 -13.91
N PHE A 21 -7.03 -27.58 -14.94
CA PHE A 21 -6.21 -26.55 -15.60
C PHE A 21 -5.73 -25.47 -14.63
N GLN A 22 -6.58 -25.04 -13.68
CA GLN A 22 -6.24 -24.05 -12.65
C GLN A 22 -5.16 -24.56 -11.69
N ASP A 23 -5.20 -25.83 -11.31
CA ASP A 23 -4.27 -26.43 -10.34
C ASP A 23 -2.85 -26.62 -10.91
N ARG A 24 -2.72 -26.62 -12.24
CA ARG A 24 -1.43 -26.73 -12.96
C ARG A 24 -0.74 -25.37 -13.16
N ILE A 25 -1.39 -24.30 -12.78
CA ILE A 25 -0.88 -22.93 -12.95
C ILE A 25 -0.53 -22.34 -11.58
N ASP A 26 0.77 -22.21 -11.31
CA ASP A 26 1.26 -21.56 -10.10
C ASP A 26 0.91 -20.06 -10.12
N PHE A 27 0.15 -19.58 -9.14
CA PHE A 27 -0.14 -18.16 -9.01
C PHE A 27 0.94 -17.45 -8.17
N PRO A 28 1.40 -16.27 -8.60
CA PRO A 28 0.99 -15.46 -9.76
C PRO A 28 1.73 -15.84 -11.05
N SER A 29 1.00 -16.34 -12.04
CA SER A 29 1.55 -16.67 -13.36
C SER A 29 1.40 -15.53 -14.36
N SER A 30 2.36 -15.40 -15.27
CA SER A 30 2.25 -14.46 -16.39
C SER A 30 1.23 -14.96 -17.43
N ILE A 31 0.62 -14.05 -18.17
CA ILE A 31 -0.29 -14.38 -19.28
C ILE A 31 0.38 -15.34 -20.26
N ASN A 32 1.69 -15.21 -20.48
CA ASN A 32 2.46 -16.08 -21.37
C ASN A 32 2.48 -17.53 -20.89
N GLN A 33 2.69 -17.76 -19.60
CA GLN A 33 2.68 -19.12 -19.02
C GLN A 33 1.29 -19.77 -19.12
N ILE A 34 0.25 -19.00 -18.82
CA ILE A 34 -1.15 -19.46 -18.94
C ILE A 34 -1.48 -19.80 -20.39
N TRP A 35 -1.05 -18.96 -21.33
CA TRP A 35 -1.22 -19.19 -22.77
C TRP A 35 -0.50 -20.45 -23.26
N THR A 36 0.74 -20.65 -22.85
CA THR A 36 1.54 -21.85 -23.23
C THR A 36 0.88 -23.14 -22.74
N ALA A 37 0.40 -23.16 -21.50
CA ALA A 37 -0.31 -24.31 -20.94
C ALA A 37 -1.63 -24.60 -21.70
N PHE A 38 -2.40 -23.56 -21.99
CA PHE A 38 -3.65 -23.64 -22.74
C PHE A 38 -3.41 -24.17 -24.16
N LEU A 39 -2.39 -23.67 -24.85
CA LEU A 39 -2.03 -24.11 -26.20
C LEU A 39 -1.65 -25.59 -26.24
N ALA A 40 -0.88 -26.08 -25.27
CA ALA A 40 -0.51 -27.46 -25.15
C ALA A 40 -1.76 -28.35 -24.98
N ASP A 41 -2.74 -27.95 -24.19
CA ASP A 41 -3.98 -28.72 -24.05
C ASP A 41 -4.85 -28.69 -25.34
N ILE A 42 -4.89 -27.59 -26.08
CA ILE A 42 -5.56 -27.52 -27.39
C ILE A 42 -4.93 -28.50 -28.37
N GLN A 43 -3.59 -28.52 -28.47
CA GLN A 43 -2.84 -29.39 -29.36
C GLN A 43 -3.05 -30.90 -29.07
N ASN A 44 -3.43 -31.25 -27.85
CA ASN A 44 -3.81 -32.60 -27.47
C ASN A 44 -5.25 -32.97 -27.89
N LEU A 45 -6.09 -31.98 -28.22
CA LEU A 45 -7.49 -32.20 -28.58
C LEU A 45 -7.74 -32.13 -30.09
N ILE A 46 -7.07 -31.22 -30.77
CA ILE A 46 -7.23 -30.97 -32.20
C ILE A 46 -5.89 -30.63 -32.86
N GLU A 47 -5.78 -30.91 -34.17
CA GLU A 47 -4.64 -30.49 -34.95
C GLU A 47 -4.64 -28.98 -35.16
N VAL A 48 -3.50 -28.33 -34.87
CA VAL A 48 -3.36 -26.87 -34.88
C VAL A 48 -2.29 -26.48 -35.91
N GLU A 49 -2.69 -25.75 -36.95
CA GLU A 49 -1.76 -25.16 -37.92
C GLU A 49 -1.38 -23.71 -37.50
N VAL A 50 -2.38 -22.93 -37.09
CA VAL A 50 -2.18 -21.56 -36.55
C VAL A 50 -3.07 -21.40 -35.32
N CYS A 51 -2.52 -20.78 -34.27
CA CYS A 51 -3.30 -20.42 -33.10
C CYS A 51 -3.01 -18.96 -32.72
N ALA A 52 -4.06 -18.19 -32.47
CA ALA A 52 -3.93 -16.79 -32.12
C ALA A 52 -4.85 -16.39 -30.97
N LEU A 53 -4.30 -15.64 -30.01
CA LEU A 53 -5.02 -15.08 -28.88
C LEU A 53 -5.30 -13.59 -29.09
N PHE A 54 -6.55 -13.23 -29.11
CA PHE A 54 -7.02 -11.87 -29.10
C PHE A 54 -7.61 -11.52 -27.75
N LEU A 55 -7.22 -10.40 -27.17
CA LEU A 55 -7.76 -9.89 -25.91
C LEU A 55 -8.45 -8.55 -26.12
N VAL A 56 -9.52 -8.33 -25.39
CA VAL A 56 -10.23 -7.03 -25.40
C VAL A 56 -9.37 -6.00 -24.67
N ASN A 57 -9.10 -4.88 -25.35
CA ASN A 57 -8.51 -3.69 -24.75
C ASN A 57 -9.60 -2.97 -23.93
N GLU A 58 -9.36 -2.76 -22.63
CA GLU A 58 -10.36 -2.13 -21.72
C GLU A 58 -10.67 -0.66 -22.06
N THR A 59 -9.76 0.03 -22.76
CA THR A 59 -9.94 1.45 -23.07
C THR A 59 -10.62 1.66 -24.42
N SER A 60 -10.25 0.90 -25.45
CA SER A 60 -10.82 1.02 -26.80
C SER A 60 -11.95 0.04 -27.09
N ASN A 61 -12.16 -0.97 -26.26
CA ASN A 61 -13.09 -2.08 -26.49
C ASN A 61 -12.79 -2.93 -27.75
N GLU A 62 -11.60 -2.79 -28.32
CA GLU A 62 -11.16 -3.51 -29.50
C GLU A 62 -10.48 -4.83 -29.17
N PHE A 63 -10.56 -5.80 -30.08
CA PHE A 63 -9.83 -7.05 -29.97
C PHE A 63 -8.40 -6.88 -30.49
N VAL A 64 -7.43 -6.99 -29.59
CA VAL A 64 -6.02 -6.81 -29.88
C VAL A 64 -5.31 -8.18 -29.88
N LEU A 65 -4.61 -8.51 -30.97
CA LEU A 65 -3.78 -9.69 -31.06
C LEU A 65 -2.64 -9.62 -30.02
N LYS A 66 -2.61 -10.60 -29.13
CA LYS A 66 -1.56 -10.76 -28.10
C LYS A 66 -0.51 -11.79 -28.48
N TYR A 67 -0.94 -12.92 -28.97
CA TYR A 67 -0.07 -14.03 -29.38
C TYR A 67 -0.55 -14.62 -30.67
N ALA A 68 0.38 -15.04 -31.54
CA ALA A 68 0.14 -15.83 -32.72
C ALA A 68 1.22 -16.90 -32.83
N LEU A 69 0.84 -18.13 -33.14
CA LEU A 69 1.75 -19.24 -33.40
C LEU A 69 1.37 -19.91 -34.74
N PRO A 70 2.28 -19.94 -35.72
CA PRO A 70 3.59 -19.31 -35.72
C PRO A 70 3.50 -17.77 -35.87
N GLU A 71 4.48 -17.05 -35.33
CA GLU A 71 4.49 -15.55 -35.28
C GLU A 71 4.40 -14.89 -36.66
N ASN A 72 4.98 -15.52 -37.69
CA ASN A 72 4.94 -15.00 -39.06
C ASN A 72 3.52 -14.97 -39.65
N LYS A 73 2.53 -15.61 -39.04
CA LYS A 73 1.11 -15.58 -39.41
C LYS A 73 0.30 -14.48 -38.69
N ALA A 74 0.92 -13.70 -37.81
CA ALA A 74 0.23 -12.66 -37.02
C ALA A 74 -0.56 -11.66 -37.90
N LYS A 75 -0.03 -11.29 -39.06
CA LYS A 75 -0.72 -10.39 -40.01
C LYS A 75 -1.99 -11.03 -40.57
N HIS A 76 -1.92 -12.27 -41.02
CA HIS A 76 -3.08 -13.01 -41.53
C HIS A 76 -4.13 -13.24 -40.43
N CYS A 77 -3.70 -13.51 -39.19
CA CYS A 77 -4.65 -13.65 -38.09
C CYS A 77 -5.45 -12.37 -37.84
N ARG A 78 -4.81 -11.19 -37.96
CA ARG A 78 -5.52 -9.90 -37.82
C ARG A 78 -6.49 -9.69 -38.98
N GLN A 79 -6.05 -9.88 -40.21
CA GLN A 79 -6.90 -9.77 -41.40
C GLN A 79 -8.11 -10.70 -41.33
N GLU A 80 -7.91 -11.94 -40.90
CA GLU A 80 -8.99 -12.92 -40.72
C GLU A 80 -10.04 -12.44 -39.72
N ILE A 81 -9.61 -11.97 -38.53
CA ILE A 81 -10.55 -11.45 -37.52
C ILE A 81 -11.30 -10.23 -38.03
N ASP A 82 -10.64 -9.31 -38.73
CA ASP A 82 -11.28 -8.13 -39.28
C ASP A 82 -12.37 -8.53 -40.28
N LEU A 83 -12.10 -9.47 -41.17
CA LEU A 83 -13.10 -10.01 -42.12
C LEU A 83 -14.28 -10.70 -41.41
N GLN A 84 -13.99 -11.49 -40.36
CA GLN A 84 -15.02 -12.17 -39.57
C GLN A 84 -15.89 -11.16 -38.79
N ILE A 85 -15.33 -10.01 -38.39
CA ILE A 85 -16.07 -8.90 -37.77
C ILE A 85 -16.97 -8.23 -38.80
N GLU A 86 -16.44 -7.89 -39.99
CA GLU A 86 -17.20 -7.28 -41.10
C GLU A 86 -18.38 -8.13 -41.54
N CYS A 87 -18.20 -9.43 -41.63
CA CYS A 87 -19.26 -10.40 -41.95
C CYS A 87 -20.27 -10.64 -40.81
N GLY A 88 -20.02 -10.12 -39.61
CA GLY A 88 -20.90 -10.30 -38.46
C GLY A 88 -20.78 -11.66 -37.75
N ILE A 89 -19.99 -12.60 -38.30
CA ILE A 89 -19.81 -13.96 -37.79
C ILE A 89 -19.11 -13.91 -36.39
N PHE A 90 -18.08 -13.07 -36.29
CA PHE A 90 -17.36 -12.91 -35.03
C PHE A 90 -18.29 -12.44 -33.91
N SER A 91 -19.10 -11.42 -34.14
CA SER A 91 -20.07 -10.88 -33.18
C SER A 91 -21.09 -11.94 -32.75
N TRP A 92 -21.55 -12.77 -33.67
CA TRP A 92 -22.45 -13.87 -33.37
C TRP A 92 -21.83 -14.90 -32.45
N ILE A 93 -20.55 -15.29 -32.68
CA ILE A 93 -19.81 -16.25 -31.84
C ILE A 93 -19.61 -15.69 -30.43
N ILE A 94 -19.16 -14.44 -30.31
CA ILE A 94 -18.93 -13.78 -29.04
C ILE A 94 -20.19 -13.71 -28.18
N ASN A 95 -21.33 -13.38 -28.82
CA ASN A 95 -22.63 -13.30 -28.14
C ASN A 95 -23.12 -14.69 -27.69
N ARG A 96 -22.87 -15.72 -28.48
CA ARG A 96 -23.27 -17.09 -28.16
C ARG A 96 -22.43 -17.71 -27.03
N ARG A 97 -21.20 -17.18 -26.79
CA ARG A 97 -20.26 -17.66 -25.77
C ARG A 97 -19.95 -19.17 -25.85
N GLN A 98 -19.97 -19.73 -27.03
CA GLN A 98 -19.66 -21.12 -27.30
C GLN A 98 -18.68 -21.25 -28.47
N PRO A 99 -17.76 -22.22 -28.44
CA PRO A 99 -16.91 -22.53 -29.56
C PRO A 99 -17.73 -22.77 -30.86
N ALA A 100 -17.20 -22.28 -31.95
CA ALA A 100 -17.81 -22.46 -33.26
C ALA A 100 -16.77 -22.80 -34.30
N LEU A 101 -17.14 -23.67 -35.23
CA LEU A 101 -16.40 -24.00 -36.44
C LEU A 101 -16.93 -23.11 -37.56
N ILE A 102 -16.06 -22.39 -38.24
CA ILE A 102 -16.40 -21.41 -39.27
C ILE A 102 -15.44 -21.55 -40.46
N PRO A 103 -15.85 -21.18 -41.69
CA PRO A 103 -14.93 -21.14 -42.82
C PRO A 103 -13.87 -20.06 -42.64
N ALA A 104 -12.65 -20.32 -43.10
CA ALA A 104 -11.63 -19.30 -43.23
C ALA A 104 -11.92 -18.35 -44.40
N LEU A 105 -11.66 -17.05 -44.21
CA LEU A 105 -11.90 -16.00 -45.22
C LEU A 105 -10.62 -15.49 -45.88
N ASP A 106 -9.55 -15.30 -45.09
CA ASP A 106 -8.21 -14.86 -45.55
C ASP A 106 -7.25 -16.04 -45.79
N PHE A 107 -7.43 -17.13 -45.07
CA PHE A 107 -6.69 -18.38 -45.30
C PHE A 107 -7.30 -19.21 -46.45
N ALA A 108 -6.59 -20.19 -46.96
CA ALA A 108 -7.09 -21.03 -48.07
C ALA A 108 -8.53 -21.53 -47.82
N LYS A 109 -9.41 -21.40 -48.83
CA LYS A 109 -10.85 -21.70 -48.74
C LYS A 109 -11.21 -23.13 -48.29
N GLU A 110 -10.25 -24.03 -48.26
CA GLU A 110 -10.45 -25.42 -47.85
C GLU A 110 -10.18 -25.65 -46.35
N LYS A 111 -9.87 -24.59 -45.61
CA LYS A 111 -9.53 -24.67 -44.19
C LYS A 111 -10.68 -24.14 -43.33
N SER A 112 -10.77 -24.68 -42.15
CA SER A 112 -11.75 -24.28 -41.14
C SER A 112 -11.08 -23.64 -39.95
N ILE A 113 -11.79 -22.69 -39.33
CA ILE A 113 -11.35 -22.01 -38.10
C ILE A 113 -12.24 -22.47 -36.96
N VAL A 114 -11.63 -22.91 -35.89
CA VAL A 114 -12.28 -23.04 -34.58
C VAL A 114 -12.10 -21.75 -33.83
N MET A 115 -13.20 -21.05 -33.59
CA MET A 115 -13.23 -19.80 -32.81
C MET A 115 -13.72 -20.10 -31.40
N LEU A 116 -12.88 -19.78 -30.39
CA LEU A 116 -13.15 -20.00 -28.97
C LEU A 116 -13.36 -18.65 -28.28
N PRO A 117 -14.60 -18.25 -27.94
CA PRO A 117 -14.85 -17.01 -27.22
C PRO A 117 -14.42 -17.11 -25.77
N LEU A 118 -13.51 -16.25 -25.33
CA LEU A 118 -13.07 -16.16 -23.95
C LEU A 118 -14.03 -15.24 -23.18
N SER A 119 -14.86 -15.82 -22.35
CA SER A 119 -15.87 -15.05 -21.60
C SER A 119 -16.11 -15.63 -20.22
N THR A 120 -16.32 -14.72 -19.27
CA THR A 120 -16.87 -15.04 -17.95
C THR A 120 -18.35 -14.67 -17.90
N VAL A 121 -19.01 -14.95 -16.79
CA VAL A 121 -20.41 -14.53 -16.60
C VAL A 121 -20.57 -13.02 -16.77
N LYS A 122 -19.54 -12.24 -16.36
CA LYS A 122 -19.60 -10.78 -16.29
C LYS A 122 -19.24 -10.09 -17.61
N ARG A 123 -18.29 -10.64 -18.40
CA ARG A 123 -17.76 -9.97 -19.60
C ARG A 123 -17.06 -10.91 -20.55
N THR A 124 -16.83 -10.42 -21.76
CA THR A 124 -15.93 -11.01 -22.74
C THR A 124 -14.50 -10.53 -22.46
N LEU A 125 -13.55 -11.46 -22.44
CA LEU A 125 -12.13 -11.22 -22.24
C LEU A 125 -11.37 -11.16 -23.56
N GLY A 126 -11.84 -11.93 -24.56
CA GLY A 126 -11.16 -12.07 -25.83
C GLY A 126 -11.72 -13.22 -26.66
N ALA A 127 -10.90 -13.70 -27.58
CA ALA A 127 -11.15 -14.89 -28.36
C ALA A 127 -9.85 -15.60 -28.73
N VAL A 128 -9.91 -16.91 -28.89
CA VAL A 128 -8.83 -17.70 -29.49
C VAL A 128 -9.29 -18.19 -30.86
N MET A 129 -8.47 -17.95 -31.85
CA MET A 129 -8.65 -18.42 -33.22
C MET A 129 -7.68 -19.56 -33.49
N ILE A 130 -8.19 -20.70 -33.98
CA ILE A 130 -7.40 -21.86 -34.33
C ILE A 130 -7.69 -22.22 -35.77
N LEU A 131 -6.67 -22.16 -36.63
CA LEU A 131 -6.73 -22.69 -37.97
C LEU A 131 -6.36 -24.17 -37.94
N THR A 132 -7.22 -25.00 -38.45
CA THR A 132 -7.00 -26.43 -38.55
C THR A 132 -6.91 -26.87 -40.03
N PRO A 133 -5.97 -27.79 -40.38
CA PRO A 133 -5.88 -28.32 -41.75
C PRO A 133 -6.99 -29.30 -42.06
N VAL A 134 -7.77 -29.67 -41.09
CA VAL A 134 -8.72 -30.80 -41.15
C VAL A 134 -10.07 -30.32 -41.68
N GLN A 135 -10.64 -31.08 -42.63
CA GLN A 135 -12.02 -30.88 -43.09
C GLN A 135 -13.01 -31.09 -41.92
N ASP A 136 -14.16 -30.42 -41.98
CA ASP A 136 -15.20 -30.36 -40.93
C ASP A 136 -15.57 -31.71 -40.30
N SER A 137 -15.39 -32.84 -41.02
CA SER A 137 -15.74 -34.17 -40.55
C SER A 137 -14.85 -34.74 -39.43
N PHE A 138 -13.72 -34.13 -39.15
CA PHE A 138 -12.77 -34.65 -38.16
C PHE A 138 -12.83 -33.91 -36.79
N ILE A 139 -13.51 -32.76 -36.73
CA ILE A 139 -13.75 -32.09 -35.44
C ILE A 139 -15.05 -32.64 -34.85
N THR A 140 -14.91 -33.60 -33.97
CA THR A 140 -16.06 -34.27 -33.38
C THR A 140 -16.83 -33.37 -32.41
N HIS A 141 -18.11 -33.69 -32.19
CA HIS A 141 -18.91 -33.03 -31.17
C HIS A 141 -18.30 -33.14 -29.78
N GLU A 142 -17.57 -34.20 -29.47
CA GLU A 142 -16.84 -34.40 -28.23
C GLU A 142 -15.69 -33.42 -28.10
N ASN A 143 -14.88 -33.22 -29.15
CA ASN A 143 -13.81 -32.22 -29.16
C ASN A 143 -14.32 -30.82 -28.91
N MET A 144 -15.46 -30.43 -29.52
CA MET A 144 -16.10 -29.11 -29.27
C MET A 144 -16.58 -28.97 -27.84
N LYS A 145 -17.07 -30.03 -27.19
CA LYS A 145 -17.41 -29.98 -25.75
C LYS A 145 -16.18 -29.83 -24.87
N LEU A 146 -15.10 -30.57 -25.13
CA LEU A 146 -13.85 -30.47 -24.39
C LEU A 146 -13.20 -29.09 -24.57
N LEU A 147 -13.21 -28.52 -25.76
CA LEU A 147 -12.77 -27.17 -26.03
C LEU A 147 -13.64 -26.14 -25.28
N THR A 148 -14.93 -26.40 -25.12
CA THR A 148 -15.81 -25.51 -24.31
C THR A 148 -15.38 -25.49 -22.84
N ILE A 149 -15.08 -26.65 -22.26
CA ILE A 149 -14.61 -26.79 -20.88
C ILE A 149 -13.26 -26.06 -20.73
N LEU A 150 -12.28 -26.39 -21.57
CA LEU A 150 -10.96 -25.78 -21.54
C LEU A 150 -11.00 -24.26 -21.70
N THR A 151 -11.83 -23.75 -22.61
CA THR A 151 -12.01 -22.32 -22.84
C THR A 151 -12.57 -21.59 -21.61
N LYS A 152 -13.51 -22.22 -20.89
CA LYS A 152 -14.07 -21.69 -19.66
C LYS A 152 -13.01 -21.63 -18.55
N GLU A 153 -12.26 -22.71 -18.34
CA GLU A 153 -11.18 -22.77 -17.36
C GLU A 153 -10.11 -21.72 -17.66
N PHE A 154 -9.67 -21.62 -18.91
CA PHE A 154 -8.72 -20.59 -19.34
C PHE A 154 -9.25 -19.17 -19.07
N SER A 155 -10.52 -18.92 -19.39
CA SER A 155 -11.16 -17.62 -19.15
C SER A 155 -11.18 -17.25 -17.67
N LEU A 156 -11.46 -18.22 -16.77
CA LEU A 156 -11.46 -18.02 -15.33
C LEU A 156 -10.05 -17.72 -14.80
N VAL A 157 -9.05 -18.48 -15.23
CA VAL A 157 -7.65 -18.25 -14.85
C VAL A 157 -7.17 -16.88 -15.29
N MET A 158 -7.46 -16.50 -16.53
CA MET A 158 -7.13 -15.16 -17.07
C MET A 158 -7.78 -14.03 -16.28
N GLU A 159 -9.06 -14.17 -15.92
CA GLU A 159 -9.78 -13.19 -15.10
C GLU A 159 -9.22 -13.09 -13.69
N ASN A 160 -8.94 -14.23 -13.04
CA ASN A 160 -8.35 -14.28 -11.71
C ASN A 160 -6.96 -13.62 -11.68
N THR A 161 -6.08 -13.95 -12.61
CA THR A 161 -4.76 -13.34 -12.74
C THR A 161 -4.85 -11.83 -12.85
N ARG A 162 -5.76 -11.34 -13.70
CA ARG A 162 -5.98 -9.90 -13.92
C ARG A 162 -6.54 -9.21 -12.67
N LEU A 163 -7.46 -9.85 -11.96
CA LEU A 163 -8.01 -9.33 -10.70
C LEU A 163 -6.94 -9.23 -9.62
N VAL A 164 -6.10 -10.25 -9.47
CA VAL A 164 -4.98 -10.26 -8.52
C VAL A 164 -3.99 -9.14 -8.84
N GLU A 165 -3.59 -8.97 -10.10
CA GLU A 165 -2.71 -7.86 -10.51
C GLU A 165 -3.31 -6.48 -10.22
N ARG A 166 -4.61 -6.31 -10.50
CA ARG A 166 -5.32 -5.06 -10.22
C ARG A 166 -5.42 -4.75 -8.74
N LEU A 167 -5.70 -5.76 -7.91
CA LEU A 167 -5.72 -5.62 -6.46
C LEU A 167 -4.35 -5.23 -5.93
N ARG A 168 -3.29 -5.89 -6.38
CA ARG A 168 -1.90 -5.58 -6.00
C ARG A 168 -1.51 -4.14 -6.34
N LYS A 169 -1.84 -3.67 -7.56
CA LYS A 169 -1.60 -2.27 -7.95
C LYS A 169 -2.35 -1.27 -7.07
N LYS A 170 -3.62 -1.54 -6.76
CA LYS A 170 -4.41 -0.70 -5.87
C LYS A 170 -3.86 -0.68 -4.44
N GLN A 171 -3.44 -1.82 -3.91
CA GLN A 171 -2.84 -1.91 -2.58
C GLN A 171 -1.57 -1.06 -2.49
N LEU A 172 -0.65 -1.18 -3.45
CA LEU A 172 0.57 -0.37 -3.50
C LEU A 172 0.27 1.13 -3.58
N SER A 173 -0.75 1.52 -4.35
CA SER A 173 -1.17 2.93 -4.44
C SER A 173 -1.73 3.45 -3.10
N LEU A 174 -2.55 2.64 -2.42
CA LEU A 174 -3.10 2.98 -1.09
C LEU A 174 -2.00 3.08 -0.03
N GLU A 175 -1.04 2.17 -0.02
CA GLU A 175 0.10 2.23 0.90
C GLU A 175 0.95 3.48 0.68
N LYS A 176 1.16 3.88 -0.60
CA LYS A 176 1.87 5.11 -0.94
C LYS A 176 1.11 6.34 -0.44
N ALA A 177 -0.18 6.44 -0.72
CA ALA A 177 -1.03 7.54 -0.26
C ALA A 177 -1.07 7.63 1.27
N ASN A 178 -1.19 6.49 1.97
CA ASN A 178 -1.14 6.44 3.43
C ASN A 178 0.20 6.90 4.01
N ARG A 179 1.33 6.58 3.36
CA ARG A 179 2.65 7.11 3.76
C ARG A 179 2.73 8.61 3.58
N GLU A 180 2.23 9.14 2.46
CA GLU A 180 2.21 10.58 2.20
C GLU A 180 1.34 11.32 3.24
N ILE A 181 0.16 10.81 3.56
CA ILE A 181 -0.71 11.36 4.62
C ILE A 181 0.00 11.35 5.98
N LYS A 182 0.66 10.24 6.35
CA LYS A 182 1.44 10.16 7.60
C LYS A 182 2.61 11.14 7.63
N LEU A 183 3.28 11.38 6.50
CA LEU A 183 4.35 12.36 6.39
C LEU A 183 3.83 13.81 6.52
N LEU A 184 2.65 14.10 5.96
CA LEU A 184 1.98 15.40 6.09
C LEU A 184 1.44 15.62 7.50
N SER A 185 1.13 14.57 8.26
CA SER A 185 0.62 14.64 9.64
C SER A 185 1.74 14.54 10.70
N ARG A 186 2.86 15.25 10.51
CA ARG A 186 3.97 15.26 11.49
C ARG A 186 3.82 16.33 12.55
N THR A 187 3.04 17.35 12.27
CA THR A 187 2.86 18.49 13.14
C THR A 187 1.50 18.48 13.84
N ASP A 188 1.43 19.10 14.98
CA ASP A 188 0.18 19.40 15.66
C ASP A 188 -0.53 20.56 14.93
N PRO A 189 -1.80 20.40 14.50
CA PRO A 189 -2.48 21.37 13.66
C PRO A 189 -2.76 22.70 14.36
N LEU A 190 -2.79 22.73 15.70
CA LEU A 190 -3.03 23.93 16.46
C LEU A 190 -1.75 24.76 16.64
N THR A 191 -0.67 24.09 17.01
CA THR A 191 0.56 24.75 17.47
C THR A 191 1.68 24.78 16.45
N GLY A 192 1.62 23.92 15.42
CA GLY A 192 2.64 23.79 14.37
C GLY A 192 3.91 23.04 14.78
N CYS A 193 4.13 22.75 16.07
CA CYS A 193 5.24 21.90 16.50
C CYS A 193 4.99 20.41 16.13
N TYR A 194 5.96 19.55 16.32
CA TYR A 194 5.75 18.13 16.05
C TYR A 194 4.66 17.54 16.95
N ASN A 195 3.93 16.56 16.42
CA ASN A 195 2.93 15.85 17.20
C ASN A 195 3.52 14.60 17.88
N ARG A 196 2.75 13.98 18.78
CA ARG A 196 3.14 12.77 19.50
C ARG A 196 3.46 11.59 18.58
N GLY A 197 2.77 11.49 17.44
CA GLY A 197 3.04 10.42 16.45
C GLY A 197 4.45 10.53 15.88
N TYR A 198 4.86 11.72 15.52
CA TYR A 198 6.21 11.98 15.01
C TYR A 198 7.29 11.89 16.11
N LEU A 199 6.99 12.30 17.32
CA LEU A 199 7.86 12.09 18.48
C LEU A 199 8.20 10.60 18.65
N ASN A 200 7.20 9.72 18.62
CA ASN A 200 7.38 8.28 18.76
C ASN A 200 8.19 7.66 17.62
N GLU A 201 8.20 8.29 16.45
CA GLU A 201 9.03 7.86 15.31
C GLU A 201 10.48 8.35 15.43
N LEU A 202 10.69 9.59 15.87
CA LEU A 202 11.99 10.26 15.82
C LEU A 202 12.85 9.98 17.07
N LEU A 203 12.25 9.96 18.26
CA LEU A 203 12.99 9.79 19.52
C LEU A 203 13.83 8.50 19.58
N PRO A 204 13.34 7.31 19.11
CA PRO A 204 14.16 6.10 19.05
C PRO A 204 15.42 6.26 18.18
N ARG A 205 15.30 7.04 17.11
CA ARG A 205 16.42 7.33 16.18
C ARG A 205 17.46 8.23 16.84
N GLU A 206 17.00 9.24 17.58
CA GLU A 206 17.90 10.14 18.33
C GLU A 206 18.65 9.41 19.45
N ILE A 207 17.98 8.53 20.19
CA ILE A 207 18.63 7.66 21.18
C ILE A 207 19.69 6.78 20.51
N THR A 208 19.34 6.10 19.43
CA THR A 208 20.28 5.24 18.68
C THR A 208 21.48 6.04 18.16
N ARG A 209 21.25 7.26 17.67
CA ARG A 209 22.28 8.18 17.19
C ARG A 209 23.20 8.62 18.33
N ALA A 210 22.62 9.04 19.47
CA ALA A 210 23.36 9.46 20.65
C ALA A 210 24.29 8.34 21.17
N LEU A 211 23.76 7.11 21.27
CA LEU A 211 24.53 5.94 21.67
C LEU A 211 25.67 5.60 20.69
N ARG A 212 25.36 5.59 19.39
CA ARG A 212 26.33 5.25 18.33
C ARG A 212 27.50 6.24 18.29
N TYR A 213 27.23 7.53 18.40
CA TYR A 213 28.24 8.57 18.31
C TYR A 213 28.78 9.03 19.67
N LYS A 214 28.37 8.36 20.74
CA LYS A 214 28.76 8.68 22.11
C LYS A 214 28.51 10.15 22.46
N ARG A 215 27.35 10.69 22.10
CA ARG A 215 26.94 12.05 22.38
C ARG A 215 25.83 12.08 23.43
N PRO A 216 25.78 13.08 24.29
CA PRO A 216 24.72 13.20 25.29
C PRO A 216 23.37 13.47 24.63
N LEU A 217 22.29 13.01 25.26
CA LEU A 217 20.92 13.33 24.89
C LEU A 217 20.15 13.70 26.14
N ALA A 218 19.40 14.78 26.10
CA ALA A 218 18.51 15.19 27.17
C ALA A 218 17.09 15.43 26.65
N LEU A 219 16.11 15.23 27.53
CA LEU A 219 14.70 15.53 27.33
C LEU A 219 14.23 16.51 28.40
N ALA A 220 13.34 17.45 28.01
CA ALA A 220 12.63 18.28 28.95
C ALA A 220 11.13 18.18 28.69
N MET A 221 10.40 17.52 29.58
CA MET A 221 8.95 17.53 29.60
C MET A 221 8.48 18.81 30.26
N CYS A 222 7.53 19.51 29.67
CA CYS A 222 6.97 20.72 30.25
C CYS A 222 5.44 20.76 30.13
N ASP A 223 4.83 21.47 31.09
CA ASP A 223 3.38 21.58 31.19
C ASP A 223 3.02 22.99 31.67
N ILE A 224 1.94 23.57 31.12
CA ILE A 224 1.44 24.90 31.50
C ILE A 224 0.69 24.79 32.81
N ASP A 225 1.20 25.46 33.83
CA ASP A 225 0.62 25.41 35.17
C ASP A 225 -0.81 25.92 35.19
N LYS A 226 -1.72 25.10 35.76
CA LYS A 226 -3.15 25.43 35.91
C LYS A 226 -3.86 25.78 34.58
N PHE A 227 -3.47 25.19 33.47
CA PHE A 227 -4.04 25.42 32.13
C PHE A 227 -5.57 25.24 32.08
N LYS A 228 -6.09 24.26 32.80
CA LYS A 228 -7.55 24.07 32.92
C LYS A 228 -8.23 25.35 33.50
N LYS A 229 -7.64 26.00 34.51
CA LYS A 229 -8.20 27.24 35.07
C LYS A 229 -8.19 28.39 34.04
N ILE A 230 -7.21 28.43 33.14
CA ILE A 230 -7.16 29.40 32.05
C ILE A 230 -8.35 29.15 31.11
N ASN A 231 -8.56 27.91 30.67
CA ASN A 231 -9.71 27.57 29.85
C ASN A 231 -11.06 27.85 30.51
N ASP A 232 -11.19 27.50 31.79
CA ASP A 232 -12.43 27.75 32.57
C ASP A 232 -12.72 29.24 32.76
N THR A 233 -11.69 30.10 32.82
CA THR A 233 -11.83 31.53 33.08
C THR A 233 -11.98 32.35 31.79
N TYR A 234 -11.21 31.98 30.72
CA TYR A 234 -11.06 32.83 29.51
C TYR A 234 -11.56 32.12 28.24
N GLY A 235 -12.05 30.90 28.38
CA GLY A 235 -12.53 30.08 27.26
C GLY A 235 -11.41 29.34 26.50
N HIS A 236 -11.82 28.32 25.75
CA HIS A 236 -10.90 27.45 25.01
C HIS A 236 -10.11 28.17 23.90
N GLN A 237 -10.70 29.20 23.27
CA GLN A 237 -9.99 29.97 22.23
C GLN A 237 -8.77 30.70 22.82
N CYS A 238 -8.91 31.23 24.04
CA CYS A 238 -7.81 31.83 24.75
C CYS A 238 -6.76 30.79 25.15
N GLY A 239 -7.16 29.58 25.58
CA GLY A 239 -6.25 28.47 25.82
C GLY A 239 -5.46 28.09 24.59
N ASP A 240 -6.09 28.07 23.43
CA ASP A 240 -5.43 27.78 22.15
C ASP A 240 -4.34 28.80 21.81
N GLU A 241 -4.60 30.09 22.06
CA GLU A 241 -3.60 31.17 21.90
C GLU A 241 -2.44 31.00 22.89
N VAL A 242 -2.73 30.59 24.13
CA VAL A 242 -1.71 30.30 25.14
C VAL A 242 -0.80 29.16 24.67
N LEU A 243 -1.37 28.08 24.12
CA LEU A 243 -0.60 26.95 23.57
C LEU A 243 0.31 27.37 22.40
N LYS A 244 -0.19 28.21 21.47
CA LYS A 244 0.60 28.72 20.34
C LYS A 244 1.76 29.59 20.83
N LYS A 245 1.49 30.49 21.79
CA LYS A 245 2.51 31.36 22.37
C LYS A 245 3.54 30.60 23.20
N MET A 246 3.15 29.54 23.89
CA MET A 246 4.08 28.62 24.57
C MET A 246 5.07 28.01 23.58
N VAL A 247 4.58 27.46 22.47
CA VAL A 247 5.44 26.89 21.41
C VAL A 247 6.34 27.96 20.82
N GLN A 248 5.85 29.14 20.52
CA GLN A 248 6.66 30.25 20.04
C GLN A 248 7.80 30.59 21.03
N SER A 249 7.48 30.74 22.32
CA SER A 249 8.46 31.06 23.35
C SER A 249 9.54 30.01 23.52
N ILE A 250 9.19 28.72 23.34
CA ILE A 250 10.15 27.62 23.35
C ILE A 250 11.03 27.66 22.10
N SER A 251 10.42 27.79 20.92
CA SER A 251 11.12 27.79 19.63
C SER A 251 12.15 28.92 19.48
N GLU A 252 11.90 30.06 20.09
CA GLU A 252 12.84 31.18 20.11
C GLU A 252 14.10 30.96 20.96
N VAL A 253 14.09 29.95 21.84
CA VAL A 253 15.16 29.69 22.81
C VAL A 253 15.97 28.43 22.47
N ILE A 254 15.35 27.44 21.86
CA ILE A 254 16.01 26.22 21.45
C ILE A 254 16.77 26.41 20.13
N ARG A 255 17.73 25.53 19.85
CA ARG A 255 18.51 25.57 18.59
C ARG A 255 17.70 25.00 17.43
N ALA A 256 17.41 25.84 16.43
CA ALA A 256 16.53 25.47 15.30
C ALA A 256 16.98 24.24 14.51
N ASP A 257 18.32 24.01 14.39
CA ASP A 257 18.87 22.94 13.54
C ASP A 257 19.03 21.60 14.25
N THR A 258 18.99 21.57 15.59
CA THR A 258 19.31 20.37 16.37
C THR A 258 18.25 20.00 17.38
N ASP A 259 17.68 20.99 18.06
CA ASP A 259 16.67 20.77 19.09
C ASP A 259 15.29 20.74 18.46
N TRP A 260 14.39 20.01 19.04
CA TRP A 260 13.03 19.97 18.51
C TRP A 260 11.99 19.80 19.61
N LEU A 261 10.78 20.26 19.30
CA LEU A 261 9.65 20.35 20.20
C LEU A 261 8.49 19.53 19.66
N ALA A 262 7.87 18.73 20.50
CA ALA A 262 6.65 18.01 20.19
C ALA A 262 5.56 18.29 21.24
N ARG A 263 4.31 18.37 20.80
CA ARG A 263 3.15 18.33 21.69
C ARG A 263 2.87 16.91 22.09
N TYR A 264 3.06 16.60 23.37
CA TYR A 264 2.88 15.27 23.90
C TYR A 264 1.40 14.91 24.13
N GLY A 265 0.63 15.88 24.62
CA GLY A 265 -0.82 15.80 24.79
C GLY A 265 -1.37 17.05 25.51
N GLY A 266 -2.59 17.48 25.22
CA GLY A 266 -3.22 18.61 25.91
C GLY A 266 -2.32 19.85 25.97
N GLU A 267 -1.88 20.19 27.19
CA GLU A 267 -0.97 21.27 27.52
C GLU A 267 0.48 20.85 27.76
N GLU A 268 0.81 19.57 27.46
CA GLU A 268 2.12 18.98 27.68
C GLU A 268 2.96 19.00 26.41
N PHE A 269 4.23 19.40 26.56
CA PHE A 269 5.21 19.44 25.48
C PHE A 269 6.50 18.74 25.89
N LEU A 270 7.12 18.07 24.93
CA LEU A 270 8.42 17.44 25.09
C LEU A 270 9.45 18.13 24.20
N ILE A 271 10.50 18.64 24.80
CA ILE A 271 11.66 19.24 24.12
C ILE A 271 12.75 18.17 24.10
N VAL A 272 13.24 17.85 22.92
CA VAL A 272 14.35 16.89 22.73
C VAL A 272 15.59 17.70 22.38
N LEU A 273 16.66 17.43 23.13
CA LEU A 273 17.91 18.18 23.10
C LEU A 273 19.10 17.24 22.77
N PRO A 274 19.31 16.95 21.49
CA PRO A 274 20.47 16.18 21.07
C PRO A 274 21.78 16.91 21.42
N GLU A 275 22.82 16.12 21.66
CA GLU A 275 24.17 16.62 21.95
C GLU A 275 24.22 17.62 23.12
N THR A 276 23.32 17.45 24.09
CA THR A 276 23.15 18.35 25.24
C THR A 276 23.27 17.57 26.54
N GLN A 277 24.21 17.96 27.39
CA GLN A 277 24.39 17.38 28.73
C GLN A 277 23.24 17.83 29.66
N LEU A 278 22.91 16.99 30.65
CA LEU A 278 21.82 17.22 31.59
C LEU A 278 21.87 18.62 32.25
N GLY A 279 23.06 19.05 32.71
CA GLY A 279 23.20 20.37 33.32
C GLY A 279 22.85 21.54 32.39
N ASN A 280 23.23 21.42 31.10
CA ASN A 280 22.91 22.43 30.09
C ASN A 280 21.41 22.41 29.74
N ALA A 281 20.80 21.21 29.68
CA ALA A 281 19.36 21.04 29.46
C ALA A 281 18.54 21.64 30.63
N ALA A 282 18.95 21.38 31.86
CA ALA A 282 18.33 22.01 33.04
C ALA A 282 18.47 23.55 33.02
N GLY A 283 19.65 24.06 32.61
CA GLY A 283 19.86 25.49 32.42
C GLY A 283 18.98 26.09 31.32
N LEU A 284 18.77 25.36 30.21
CA LEU A 284 17.84 25.75 29.15
C LEU A 284 16.39 25.79 29.68
N ALA A 285 15.95 24.75 30.37
CA ALA A 285 14.62 24.70 30.96
C ALA A 285 14.36 25.82 31.96
N GLU A 286 15.35 26.14 32.78
CA GLU A 286 15.23 27.30 33.74
C GLU A 286 15.15 28.62 32.99
N ARG A 287 15.87 28.80 31.90
CA ARG A 287 15.76 29.98 31.05
C ARG A 287 14.39 30.09 30.40
N LEU A 288 13.84 28.99 29.88
CA LEU A 288 12.48 28.90 29.35
C LEU A 288 11.44 29.23 30.41
N ARG A 289 11.53 28.61 31.59
CA ARG A 289 10.64 28.88 32.72
C ARG A 289 10.58 30.36 33.07
N LYS A 290 11.76 31.01 33.21
CA LYS A 290 11.86 32.45 33.53
C LYS A 290 11.27 33.31 32.40
N ASN A 291 11.53 32.99 31.15
CA ASN A 291 11.01 33.72 30.00
C ASN A 291 9.48 33.65 29.95
N ILE A 292 8.91 32.44 30.12
CA ILE A 292 7.46 32.23 30.15
C ILE A 292 6.81 32.98 31.32
N ALA A 293 7.40 32.89 32.51
CA ALA A 293 6.85 33.57 33.70
C ALA A 293 6.93 35.08 33.63
N LYS A 294 7.92 35.66 32.93
CA LYS A 294 8.12 37.10 32.78
C LYS A 294 7.19 37.71 31.71
N ASN A 295 6.91 36.98 30.65
CA ASN A 295 6.16 37.48 29.51
C ASN A 295 4.67 37.15 29.69
N SER A 296 3.84 38.21 29.71
CA SER A 296 2.40 38.00 29.59
C SER A 296 2.00 37.70 28.15
N ILE A 297 1.07 36.81 27.99
CA ILE A 297 0.47 36.48 26.70
C ILE A 297 -0.66 37.46 26.45
N GLU A 298 -0.51 38.28 25.42
CA GLU A 298 -1.55 39.21 24.96
C GLU A 298 -2.44 38.45 23.97
N THR A 299 -3.70 38.30 24.32
CA THR A 299 -4.78 37.86 23.45
C THR A 299 -5.61 39.06 23.03
N GLN A 300 -6.56 38.91 22.10
CA GLN A 300 -7.37 40.04 21.62
C GLN A 300 -8.08 40.84 22.73
N GLU A 301 -8.41 40.17 23.85
CA GLU A 301 -9.21 40.77 24.91
C GLU A 301 -8.51 40.80 26.29
N ASN A 302 -7.45 39.98 26.46
CA ASN A 302 -6.88 39.76 27.79
C ASN A 302 -5.34 39.72 27.77
N LYS A 303 -4.75 40.13 28.90
CA LYS A 303 -3.33 39.97 29.19
C LYS A 303 -3.17 38.91 30.28
N ILE A 304 -2.66 37.74 29.91
CA ILE A 304 -2.62 36.54 30.76
C ILE A 304 -1.18 36.23 31.13
N SER A 305 -0.89 36.14 32.42
CA SER A 305 0.39 35.65 32.92
C SER A 305 0.29 34.14 33.16
N ILE A 306 1.21 33.39 32.61
CA ILE A 306 1.29 31.95 32.77
C ILE A 306 2.63 31.56 33.40
N THR A 307 2.66 30.41 34.03
CA THR A 307 3.89 29.72 34.40
C THR A 307 3.90 28.33 33.82
N ALA A 308 5.07 27.72 33.75
CA ALA A 308 5.23 26.34 33.33
C ALA A 308 6.18 25.60 34.27
N SER A 309 5.90 24.31 34.48
CA SER A 309 6.75 23.40 35.21
C SER A 309 7.51 22.53 34.26
N PHE A 310 8.73 22.13 34.61
CA PHE A 310 9.62 21.35 33.78
C PHE A 310 10.19 20.15 34.53
N GLY A 311 10.20 18.96 33.88
CA GLY A 311 10.94 17.79 34.30
C GLY A 311 12.01 17.49 33.27
N VAL A 312 13.27 17.45 33.68
CA VAL A 312 14.41 17.29 32.78
C VAL A 312 15.17 16.02 33.11
N THR A 313 15.41 15.19 32.11
CA THR A 313 16.26 14.03 32.24
C THR A 313 17.21 13.88 31.06
N GLY A 314 18.20 13.04 31.17
CA GLY A 314 19.12 12.78 30.08
C GLY A 314 20.22 11.81 30.52
N PHE A 315 20.95 11.32 29.54
CA PHE A 315 22.09 10.44 29.80
C PHE A 315 23.34 10.94 29.10
N ASN A 316 24.49 10.59 29.70
CA ASN A 316 25.78 10.80 29.08
C ASN A 316 26.22 9.48 28.42
N SER A 317 26.40 9.52 27.13
CA SER A 317 26.76 8.34 26.34
C SER A 317 28.22 7.85 26.54
N ALA A 318 29.03 8.55 27.33
CA ALA A 318 30.33 8.00 27.77
C ALA A 318 30.16 6.80 28.73
N ASN A 319 29.06 6.81 29.51
CA ASN A 319 28.61 5.70 30.36
C ASN A 319 27.10 5.52 30.17
N PRO A 320 26.65 4.97 29.04
CA PRO A 320 25.23 4.84 28.79
C PRO A 320 24.61 3.79 29.73
N PRO A 321 23.40 4.04 30.25
CA PRO A 321 22.63 3.02 30.95
C PRO A 321 22.36 1.80 30.06
N LYS A 322 22.25 0.63 30.67
CA LYS A 322 22.16 -0.66 29.93
C LYS A 322 20.85 -0.82 29.13
N ASN A 323 19.76 -0.19 29.56
CA ASN A 323 18.42 -0.36 28.97
C ASN A 323 17.74 1.00 28.73
N ILE A 324 18.18 1.76 27.73
CA ILE A 324 17.53 3.01 27.36
C ILE A 324 16.44 2.72 26.34
N THR A 325 15.19 2.87 26.75
CA THR A 325 14.06 2.91 25.81
C THR A 325 13.46 4.31 25.75
N PRO A 326 12.82 4.68 24.63
CA PRO A 326 12.13 5.96 24.53
C PRO A 326 11.10 6.17 25.64
N GLU A 327 10.34 5.10 25.94
CA GLU A 327 9.29 5.12 26.97
C GLU A 327 9.86 5.37 28.37
N ALA A 328 10.96 4.70 28.72
CA ALA A 328 11.61 4.86 30.02
C ALA A 328 12.18 6.28 30.19
N LEU A 329 12.78 6.83 29.11
CA LEU A 329 13.36 8.18 29.16
C LEU A 329 12.26 9.25 29.26
N VAL A 330 11.16 9.10 28.54
CA VAL A 330 9.98 9.99 28.62
C VAL A 330 9.33 9.89 30.00
N HIS A 331 9.16 8.66 30.51
CA HIS A 331 8.58 8.43 31.84
C HIS A 331 9.39 9.11 32.93
N MET A 332 10.71 9.03 32.89
CA MET A 332 11.57 9.71 33.87
C MET A 332 11.44 11.26 33.80
N ALA A 333 11.34 11.81 32.58
CA ALA A 333 11.08 13.25 32.43
C ALA A 333 9.71 13.64 33.02
N ASP A 334 8.69 12.80 32.87
CA ASP A 334 7.35 13.01 33.42
C ASP A 334 7.36 12.91 34.96
N GLU A 335 8.09 11.96 35.56
CA GLU A 335 8.25 11.89 37.02
C GLU A 335 8.87 13.19 37.60
N TYR A 336 9.90 13.75 36.97
CA TYR A 336 10.46 15.03 37.37
C TYR A 336 9.49 16.19 37.16
N LEU A 337 8.71 16.19 36.10
CA LEU A 337 7.65 17.18 35.89
C LEU A 337 6.59 17.07 36.98
N TYR A 338 6.15 15.86 37.31
CA TYR A 338 5.21 15.63 38.41
C TYR A 338 5.76 16.11 39.73
N ALA A 339 7.04 15.86 40.03
CA ALA A 339 7.72 16.38 41.22
C ALA A 339 7.75 17.94 41.22
N ALA A 340 8.00 18.55 40.06
CA ALA A 340 7.96 20.03 39.92
C ALA A 340 6.56 20.60 40.22
N LYS A 341 5.51 19.94 39.69
CA LYS A 341 4.11 20.35 39.98
C LYS A 341 3.75 20.22 41.47
N ASN A 342 4.18 19.15 42.14
CA ASN A 342 3.89 18.90 43.56
C ASN A 342 4.67 19.84 44.52
N GLN A 343 5.87 20.23 44.15
CA GLN A 343 6.69 21.11 44.94
C GLN A 343 6.32 22.60 44.76
N GLY A 344 5.16 22.93 44.20
CA GLY A 344 4.62 24.29 44.12
C GLY A 344 4.62 24.91 42.75
N ARG A 345 4.89 24.11 41.68
CA ARG A 345 4.87 24.57 40.27
C ARG A 345 5.92 25.63 39.95
N ASN A 346 5.89 26.15 38.70
CA ASN A 346 6.81 27.17 38.21
C ASN A 346 8.27 26.89 38.59
N LYS A 347 8.75 25.69 38.29
CA LYS A 347 10.11 25.23 38.59
C LYS A 347 10.60 24.13 37.66
N VAL A 348 11.89 23.94 37.70
CA VAL A 348 12.58 22.84 36.97
C VAL A 348 13.07 21.84 38.00
N ILE A 349 12.77 20.58 37.78
CA ILE A 349 13.39 19.43 38.46
C ILE A 349 14.13 18.61 37.47
N SER A 350 15.36 18.21 37.77
CA SER A 350 16.19 17.44 36.85
C SER A 350 16.94 16.31 37.54
N GLY A 351 17.15 15.21 36.85
CA GLY A 351 17.96 14.12 37.28
C GLY A 351 18.48 13.26 36.12
N SER A 352 19.61 12.56 36.38
CA SER A 352 20.17 11.66 35.37
C SER A 352 19.27 10.44 35.18
N PHE A 353 19.22 9.98 33.92
CA PHE A 353 18.61 8.69 33.60
C PHE A 353 19.63 7.57 33.94
N GLU A 354 19.34 6.77 34.94
CA GLU A 354 20.26 5.70 35.44
C GLU A 354 19.88 4.32 34.90
N GLY A 355 18.72 4.13 34.20
CA GLY A 355 18.30 2.91 33.54
C GLY A 355 17.60 1.92 34.42
#